data_71f71ff33fc98449807d5e31fd8b8faf
#
_entry.id   71f71ff33fc98449807d5e31fd8b8faf
#
_cell.length_a   1.000
_cell.length_b   1.000
_cell.length_c   1.000
_cell.angle_alpha   90.00
_cell.angle_beta   90.00
_cell.angle_gamma   90.00
#
_symmetry.space_group_name_H-M   'P 1'
#
loop_
_entity.id
_entity.type
_entity.pdbx_description
1 polymer ?
#
loop_
_entity_poly.entity_id
_entity_poly.type
_entity_poly.pdbx_seq_one_letter_code
_entity_poly.pdbx_strand_id
1 'polypeptide(L)'
;MESIVECVPNISEGRDIEKIERITNSIAEIPGCAVLGIEPDADYNRTVITIAGRPESVEKAAFILISKAIDEIDMRVHHGEHPRLGSVDVCPFVPLRGITMEQCSAMAMRLAEKVSEECNVPTYLYGEAALHDDKKLLSTIRKGQYEGLQARMSDGQTEHLDSTRYPDFGPKEWNERISKTGAITIGSRGILVAYNVNIDEKDASVSKKIGSIVRSSGRLIKNIDGRKMRVPGMLTLVQGMGVTLESHGISQVSMNLRDVEKCPMHVAYEACKTLASDHGIQAPGSELVGLVPLQAMLESGRWYAPEGVSDDAELVKAAIEGLGLSQLDEFIANERIIEWAVSKAVAQ
;
A
#
# COMPACT_ATOMS: atom_id res chain seq x y z
N MET A 1 -26.38 -5.57 1.79
CA MET A 1 -25.07 -6.06 1.25
C MET A 1 -24.12 -6.20 2.41
N GLU A 2 -23.35 -7.25 2.45
CA GLU A 2 -22.36 -7.49 3.50
C GLU A 2 -21.21 -6.49 3.39
N SER A 3 -20.79 -5.92 4.53
CA SER A 3 -19.66 -4.97 4.56
C SER A 3 -18.34 -5.72 4.39
N ILE A 4 -17.45 -5.18 3.54
CA ILE A 4 -16.11 -5.72 3.30
C ILE A 4 -15.09 -4.62 3.54
N VAL A 5 -14.08 -4.95 4.35
CA VAL A 5 -12.91 -4.12 4.62
C VAL A 5 -11.66 -4.88 4.22
N GLU A 6 -10.67 -4.17 3.73
CA GLU A 6 -9.31 -4.66 3.52
C GLU A 6 -8.40 -4.17 4.65
N CYS A 7 -7.44 -5.00 5.05
CA CYS A 7 -6.34 -4.62 5.93
C CYS A 7 -5.02 -5.08 5.30
N VAL A 8 -4.03 -4.19 5.26
CA VAL A 8 -2.76 -4.45 4.56
C VAL A 8 -1.57 -4.29 5.52
N PRO A 9 -1.42 -5.17 6.54
CA PRO A 9 -0.26 -5.13 7.42
C PRO A 9 1.04 -5.36 6.65
N ASN A 10 2.07 -4.62 7.05
CA ASN A 10 3.43 -4.84 6.58
C ASN A 10 4.30 -5.26 7.76
N ILE A 11 4.89 -6.43 7.69
CA ILE A 11 5.80 -6.95 8.71
C ILE A 11 7.26 -6.78 8.27
N SER A 12 8.15 -6.57 9.24
CA SER A 12 9.60 -6.43 9.04
C SER A 12 10.28 -7.80 8.99
N GLU A 13 9.91 -8.60 8.03
CA GLU A 13 10.51 -9.87 7.65
C GLU A 13 10.20 -10.16 6.18
N GLY A 14 11.19 -10.43 5.37
CA GLY A 14 11.02 -10.72 3.94
C GLY A 14 11.93 -11.84 3.45
N ARG A 15 12.71 -12.46 4.36
CA ARG A 15 13.75 -13.44 4.03
C ARG A 15 13.47 -14.82 4.59
N ASP A 16 12.99 -14.88 5.83
CA ASP A 16 12.67 -16.14 6.52
C ASP A 16 11.22 -16.54 6.21
N ILE A 17 11.07 -17.33 5.14
CA ILE A 17 9.74 -17.75 4.64
C ILE A 17 8.98 -18.57 5.70
N GLU A 18 9.67 -19.45 6.45
CA GLU A 18 9.01 -20.24 7.49
C GLU A 18 8.44 -19.35 8.62
N LYS A 19 9.15 -18.26 8.96
CA LYS A 19 8.66 -17.28 9.93
C LYS A 19 7.45 -16.53 9.40
N ILE A 20 7.48 -16.11 8.13
CA ILE A 20 6.36 -15.46 7.45
C ILE A 20 5.15 -16.40 7.46
N GLU A 21 5.33 -17.66 7.13
CA GLU A 21 4.27 -18.67 7.14
C GLU A 21 3.70 -18.88 8.56
N ARG A 22 4.52 -18.97 9.60
CA ARG A 22 4.03 -19.06 10.99
C ARG A 22 3.19 -17.85 11.40
N ILE A 23 3.57 -16.66 10.93
CA ILE A 23 2.80 -15.42 11.21
C ILE A 23 1.47 -15.45 10.44
N THR A 24 1.48 -15.74 9.16
CA THR A 24 0.28 -15.71 8.31
C THR A 24 -0.69 -16.86 8.59
N ASN A 25 -0.20 -18.06 8.89
CA ASN A 25 -1.01 -19.21 9.27
C ASN A 25 -1.78 -18.97 10.58
N SER A 26 -1.33 -18.08 11.46
CA SER A 26 -2.03 -17.74 12.69
C SER A 26 -3.44 -17.16 12.47
N ILE A 27 -3.71 -16.66 11.26
CA ILE A 27 -4.98 -16.03 10.89
C ILE A 27 -5.73 -16.78 9.78
N ALA A 28 -5.18 -17.86 9.24
CA ALA A 28 -5.72 -18.57 8.08
C ALA A 28 -7.13 -19.15 8.30
N GLU A 29 -7.45 -19.54 9.55
CA GLU A 29 -8.73 -20.18 9.89
C GLU A 29 -9.75 -19.25 10.54
N ILE A 30 -9.56 -17.92 10.46
CA ILE A 30 -10.52 -16.98 11.06
C ILE A 30 -11.76 -16.87 10.16
N PRO A 31 -12.94 -17.28 10.62
CA PRO A 31 -14.13 -17.23 9.80
C PRO A 31 -14.51 -15.80 9.39
N GLY A 32 -14.90 -15.62 8.15
CA GLY A 32 -15.37 -14.32 7.63
C GLY A 32 -14.27 -13.36 7.17
N CYS A 33 -13.03 -13.80 7.15
CA CYS A 33 -11.94 -13.09 6.45
C CYS A 33 -11.02 -14.10 5.74
N ALA A 34 -10.23 -13.60 4.80
CA ALA A 34 -9.26 -14.38 4.04
C ALA A 34 -7.94 -13.62 3.91
N VAL A 35 -6.83 -14.36 3.89
CA VAL A 35 -5.52 -13.87 3.44
C VAL A 35 -5.50 -13.98 1.93
N LEU A 36 -5.46 -12.85 1.23
CA LEU A 36 -5.54 -12.77 -0.22
C LEU A 36 -4.19 -12.62 -0.90
N GLY A 37 -3.18 -12.17 -0.17
CA GLY A 37 -1.83 -11.99 -0.70
C GLY A 37 -0.80 -12.01 0.42
N ILE A 38 0.36 -12.61 0.12
CA ILE A 38 1.56 -12.60 0.95
C ILE A 38 2.70 -12.31 -0.01
N GLU A 39 3.30 -11.12 0.09
CA GLU A 39 4.29 -10.61 -0.85
C GLU A 39 5.60 -10.30 -0.10
N PRO A 40 6.48 -11.30 0.08
CA PRO A 40 7.79 -11.10 0.71
C PRO A 40 8.76 -10.42 -0.26
N ASP A 41 9.56 -9.49 0.27
CA ASP A 41 10.64 -8.82 -0.44
C ASP A 41 11.93 -8.93 0.38
N ALA A 42 12.90 -9.68 -0.14
CA ALA A 42 14.15 -9.97 0.55
C ALA A 42 15.09 -8.75 0.61
N ASP A 43 15.07 -7.86 -0.38
CA ASP A 43 15.92 -6.66 -0.41
C ASP A 43 15.40 -5.64 0.59
N TYR A 44 14.10 -5.40 0.59
CA TYR A 44 13.43 -4.55 1.58
C TYR A 44 13.36 -5.21 2.96
N ASN A 45 13.52 -6.52 3.04
CA ASN A 45 13.32 -7.33 4.24
C ASN A 45 11.97 -7.03 4.89
N ARG A 46 10.91 -7.13 4.09
CA ARG A 46 9.55 -6.77 4.43
C ARG A 46 8.58 -7.70 3.71
N THR A 47 7.46 -8.02 4.34
CA THR A 47 6.34 -8.70 3.69
C THR A 47 5.10 -7.83 3.78
N VAL A 48 4.42 -7.65 2.65
CA VAL A 48 3.07 -7.08 2.58
C VAL A 48 2.07 -8.23 2.65
N ILE A 49 1.12 -8.13 3.56
CA ILE A 49 0.08 -9.14 3.74
C ILE A 49 -1.26 -8.46 3.48
N THR A 50 -2.07 -9.02 2.58
CA THR A 50 -3.41 -8.51 2.29
C THR A 50 -4.45 -9.42 2.92
N ILE A 51 -5.27 -8.85 3.80
CA ILE A 51 -6.39 -9.52 4.47
C ILE A 51 -7.66 -8.78 4.07
N ALA A 52 -8.72 -9.51 3.72
CA ALA A 52 -10.01 -8.87 3.46
C ALA A 52 -11.17 -9.76 3.95
N GLY A 53 -12.30 -9.12 4.28
CA GLY A 53 -13.48 -9.81 4.78
C GLY A 53 -14.39 -8.92 5.61
N ARG A 54 -15.16 -9.53 6.50
CA ARG A 54 -16.04 -8.82 7.42
C ARG A 54 -15.24 -7.97 8.41
N PRO A 55 -15.70 -6.76 8.74
CA PRO A 55 -14.95 -5.83 9.60
C PRO A 55 -14.45 -6.44 10.91
N GLU A 56 -15.33 -7.14 11.66
CA GLU A 56 -14.98 -7.73 12.94
C GLU A 56 -13.96 -8.88 12.80
N SER A 57 -14.05 -9.66 11.72
CA SER A 57 -13.14 -10.77 11.45
C SER A 57 -11.77 -10.25 11.04
N VAL A 58 -11.72 -9.20 10.22
CA VAL A 58 -10.47 -8.56 9.78
C VAL A 58 -9.78 -7.85 10.95
N GLU A 59 -10.53 -7.14 11.82
CA GLU A 59 -9.97 -6.51 13.04
C GLU A 59 -9.35 -7.57 13.97
N LYS A 60 -10.04 -8.72 14.16
CA LYS A 60 -9.52 -9.85 14.93
C LYS A 60 -8.27 -10.45 14.29
N ALA A 61 -8.28 -10.65 12.97
CA ALA A 61 -7.14 -11.18 12.22
C ALA A 61 -5.92 -10.25 12.34
N ALA A 62 -6.12 -8.94 12.16
CA ALA A 62 -5.07 -7.95 12.30
C ALA A 62 -4.41 -7.98 13.70
N PHE A 63 -5.22 -8.10 14.76
CA PHE A 63 -4.70 -8.22 16.11
C PHE A 63 -3.85 -9.48 16.32
N ILE A 64 -4.34 -10.64 15.88
CA ILE A 64 -3.62 -11.92 16.02
C ILE A 64 -2.31 -11.90 15.22
N LEU A 65 -2.35 -11.40 13.97
CA LEU A 65 -1.18 -11.27 13.12
C LEU A 65 -0.12 -10.35 13.76
N ILE A 66 -0.53 -9.17 14.27
CA ILE A 66 0.36 -8.24 14.96
C ILE A 66 0.99 -8.90 16.18
N SER A 67 0.19 -9.55 17.03
CA SER A 67 0.70 -10.24 18.23
C SER A 67 1.73 -11.31 17.85
N LYS A 68 1.44 -12.12 16.84
CA LYS A 68 2.36 -13.16 16.37
C LYS A 68 3.65 -12.57 15.77
N ALA A 69 3.55 -11.51 14.97
CA ALA A 69 4.72 -10.83 14.40
C ALA A 69 5.63 -10.21 15.47
N ILE A 70 5.04 -9.62 16.52
CA ILE A 70 5.78 -9.09 17.69
C ILE A 70 6.60 -10.19 18.40
N ASP A 71 6.06 -11.40 18.47
CA ASP A 71 6.74 -12.50 19.13
C ASP A 71 7.89 -13.10 18.28
N GLU A 72 7.68 -13.19 16.96
CA GLU A 72 8.60 -13.82 16.02
C GLU A 72 9.73 -12.90 15.52
N ILE A 73 9.49 -11.58 15.44
CA ILE A 73 10.43 -10.64 14.84
C ILE A 73 11.19 -9.87 15.90
N ASP A 74 12.51 -9.81 15.75
CA ASP A 74 13.40 -9.04 16.63
C ASP A 74 14.04 -7.88 15.84
N MET A 75 13.61 -6.66 16.12
CA MET A 75 14.08 -5.46 15.45
C MET A 75 15.53 -5.11 15.75
N ARG A 76 16.13 -5.65 16.84
CA ARG A 76 17.53 -5.40 17.22
C ARG A 76 18.52 -6.01 16.21
N VAL A 77 18.09 -7.04 15.48
CA VAL A 77 18.89 -7.73 14.45
C VAL A 77 18.33 -7.56 13.03
N HIS A 78 17.20 -6.85 12.89
CA HIS A 78 16.56 -6.64 11.60
C HIS A 78 17.24 -5.53 10.79
N HIS A 79 17.57 -5.82 9.52
CA HIS A 79 18.12 -4.89 8.55
C HIS A 79 17.44 -5.05 7.19
N GLY A 80 17.06 -3.95 6.55
CA GLY A 80 16.47 -3.91 5.21
C GLY A 80 16.40 -2.49 4.68
N GLU A 81 16.25 -2.34 3.38
CA GLU A 81 16.22 -1.03 2.70
C GLU A 81 14.88 -0.27 2.93
N HIS A 82 13.83 -0.98 3.33
CA HIS A 82 12.53 -0.35 3.57
C HIS A 82 12.51 0.44 4.89
N PRO A 83 12.01 1.70 4.89
CA PRO A 83 11.80 2.46 6.13
C PRO A 83 10.78 1.75 7.04
N ARG A 84 11.10 1.55 8.32
CA ARG A 84 10.22 0.87 9.28
C ARG A 84 10.42 1.41 10.70
N LEU A 85 9.37 1.27 11.53
CA LEU A 85 9.39 1.61 12.95
C LEU A 85 9.44 0.40 13.87
N GLY A 86 8.98 -0.77 13.44
CA GLY A 86 8.93 -1.96 14.28
C GLY A 86 8.63 -3.23 13.52
N SER A 87 8.42 -4.33 14.26
CA SER A 87 8.15 -5.67 13.73
C SER A 87 6.92 -5.71 12.83
N VAL A 88 5.90 -4.91 13.13
CA VAL A 88 4.84 -4.53 12.20
C VAL A 88 4.97 -3.03 11.98
N ASP A 89 5.32 -2.65 10.77
CA ASP A 89 5.57 -1.24 10.45
C ASP A 89 4.28 -0.47 10.26
N VAL A 90 3.36 -1.01 9.46
CA VAL A 90 2.04 -0.40 9.23
C VAL A 90 0.92 -1.44 9.23
N CYS A 91 -0.28 -1.02 9.65
CA CYS A 91 -1.49 -1.83 9.59
C CYS A 91 -2.68 -0.92 9.24
N PRO A 92 -2.95 -0.66 7.94
CA PRO A 92 -4.07 0.16 7.49
C PRO A 92 -5.35 -0.64 7.32
N PHE A 93 -6.49 -0.04 7.68
CA PHE A 93 -7.81 -0.45 7.21
C PHE A 93 -8.22 0.39 6.00
N VAL A 94 -8.80 -0.26 5.01
CA VAL A 94 -9.21 0.33 3.73
C VAL A 94 -10.66 -0.02 3.47
N PRO A 95 -11.57 0.96 3.33
CA PRO A 95 -12.96 0.68 3.03
C PRO A 95 -13.12 0.16 1.61
N LEU A 96 -13.81 -0.99 1.43
CA LEU A 96 -14.09 -1.55 0.11
C LEU A 96 -15.56 -1.46 -0.25
N ARG A 97 -16.43 -2.05 0.57
CA ARG A 97 -17.88 -2.10 0.28
C ARG A 97 -18.69 -2.03 1.57
N GLY A 98 -19.73 -1.20 1.61
CA GLY A 98 -20.68 -1.13 2.73
C GLY A 98 -20.09 -0.69 4.06
N ILE A 99 -18.91 -0.09 4.06
CA ILE A 99 -18.21 0.47 5.23
C ILE A 99 -17.62 1.84 4.87
N THR A 100 -17.65 2.78 5.81
CA THR A 100 -17.11 4.13 5.59
C THR A 100 -15.69 4.28 6.09
N MET A 101 -15.02 5.36 5.69
CA MET A 101 -13.68 5.70 6.17
C MET A 101 -13.67 5.97 7.68
N GLU A 102 -14.72 6.61 8.21
CA GLU A 102 -14.87 6.88 9.64
C GLU A 102 -14.98 5.57 10.43
N GLN A 103 -15.68 4.57 9.89
CA GLN A 103 -15.77 3.24 10.50
C GLN A 103 -14.41 2.52 10.48
N CYS A 104 -13.65 2.61 9.38
CA CYS A 104 -12.28 2.10 9.31
C CYS A 104 -11.34 2.82 10.29
N SER A 105 -11.50 4.14 10.44
CA SER A 105 -10.72 4.92 11.43
C SER A 105 -11.05 4.49 12.87
N ALA A 106 -12.31 4.21 13.15
CA ALA A 106 -12.72 3.69 14.47
C ALA A 106 -12.15 2.28 14.74
N MET A 107 -12.09 1.40 13.71
CA MET A 107 -11.43 0.10 13.81
C MET A 107 -9.93 0.25 14.09
N ALA A 108 -9.25 1.15 13.37
CA ALA A 108 -7.83 1.44 13.58
C ALA A 108 -7.55 1.91 15.01
N MET A 109 -8.40 2.78 15.55
CA MET A 109 -8.28 3.27 16.91
C MET A 109 -8.44 2.15 17.94
N ARG A 110 -9.48 1.33 17.85
CA ARG A 110 -9.70 0.18 18.76
C ARG A 110 -8.55 -0.82 18.69
N LEU A 111 -8.06 -1.11 17.46
CA LEU A 111 -6.93 -2.02 17.28
C LEU A 111 -5.65 -1.45 17.90
N ALA A 112 -5.38 -0.16 17.71
CA ALA A 112 -4.20 0.50 18.26
C ALA A 112 -4.19 0.50 19.81
N GLU A 113 -5.33 0.82 20.41
CA GLU A 113 -5.51 0.76 21.86
C GLU A 113 -5.31 -0.68 22.38
N LYS A 114 -6.01 -1.65 21.79
CA LYS A 114 -5.90 -3.06 22.17
C LYS A 114 -4.48 -3.61 22.03
N VAL A 115 -3.79 -3.33 20.92
CA VAL A 115 -2.39 -3.75 20.72
C VAL A 115 -1.47 -3.13 21.78
N SER A 116 -1.67 -1.85 22.09
CA SER A 116 -0.87 -1.18 23.08
C SER A 116 -1.07 -1.75 24.49
N GLU A 117 -2.29 -2.09 24.85
CA GLU A 117 -2.64 -2.63 26.16
C GLU A 117 -2.21 -4.09 26.33
N GLU A 118 -2.54 -4.95 25.36
CA GLU A 118 -2.29 -6.39 25.47
C GLU A 118 -0.86 -6.79 25.12
N CYS A 119 -0.21 -6.09 24.15
CA CYS A 119 1.15 -6.40 23.73
C CYS A 119 2.22 -5.51 24.36
N ASN A 120 1.82 -4.43 25.06
CA ASN A 120 2.73 -3.44 25.66
C ASN A 120 3.71 -2.83 24.65
N VAL A 121 3.18 -2.38 23.49
CA VAL A 121 3.93 -1.81 22.37
C VAL A 121 3.37 -0.42 22.03
N PRO A 122 4.22 0.59 21.75
CA PRO A 122 3.75 1.90 21.35
C PRO A 122 3.08 1.87 19.98
N THR A 123 1.89 2.48 19.87
CA THR A 123 1.14 2.57 18.62
C THR A 123 0.89 4.03 18.22
N TYR A 124 1.02 4.30 16.92
CA TYR A 124 0.77 5.60 16.31
C TYR A 124 -0.41 5.50 15.35
N LEU A 125 -1.37 6.40 15.48
CA LEU A 125 -2.45 6.53 14.51
C LEU A 125 -1.99 7.35 13.29
N TYR A 126 -2.36 6.92 12.07
CA TYR A 126 -2.00 7.61 10.85
C TYR A 126 -3.13 7.65 9.80
N GLY A 127 -2.93 8.39 8.73
CA GLY A 127 -3.91 8.55 7.66
C GLY A 127 -5.17 9.26 8.15
N GLU A 128 -6.34 8.72 7.80
CA GLU A 128 -7.61 9.31 8.21
C GLU A 128 -7.98 8.99 9.68
N ALA A 129 -7.27 8.04 10.31
CA ALA A 129 -7.41 7.76 11.74
C ALA A 129 -6.51 8.66 12.61
N ALA A 130 -5.64 9.49 12.03
CA ALA A 130 -4.71 10.34 12.77
C ALA A 130 -5.45 11.36 13.63
N LEU A 131 -5.06 11.47 14.90
CA LEU A 131 -5.60 12.47 15.84
C LEU A 131 -5.05 13.89 15.60
N HIS A 132 -3.92 13.98 14.88
CA HIS A 132 -3.25 15.24 14.56
C HIS A 132 -2.85 15.26 13.09
N ASP A 133 -2.94 16.42 12.42
CA ASP A 133 -2.66 16.55 10.99
C ASP A 133 -1.23 16.17 10.59
N ASP A 134 -0.25 16.39 11.44
CA ASP A 134 1.15 16.02 11.22
C ASP A 134 1.41 14.50 11.25
N LYS A 135 0.49 13.71 11.83
CA LYS A 135 0.51 12.23 11.81
C LYS A 135 -0.20 11.62 10.59
N LYS A 136 -0.86 12.41 9.75
CA LYS A 136 -1.51 11.88 8.54
C LYS A 136 -0.53 11.21 7.58
N LEU A 137 0.71 11.70 7.52
CA LEU A 137 1.73 11.17 6.65
C LEU A 137 2.66 10.20 7.39
N LEU A 138 2.71 8.96 6.94
CA LEU A 138 3.64 7.94 7.46
C LEU A 138 5.10 8.40 7.45
N SER A 139 5.53 9.12 6.41
CA SER A 139 6.89 9.63 6.31
C SER A 139 7.28 10.57 7.46
N THR A 140 6.31 11.28 8.02
CA THR A 140 6.53 12.15 9.19
C THR A 140 6.71 11.31 10.46
N ILE A 141 5.84 10.34 10.67
CA ILE A 141 5.92 9.43 11.83
C ILE A 141 7.19 8.58 11.78
N ARG A 142 7.57 8.09 10.59
CA ARG A 142 8.76 7.23 10.37
C ARG A 142 10.10 7.99 10.39
N LYS A 143 10.10 9.31 10.58
CA LYS A 143 11.35 10.08 10.57
C LYS A 143 12.34 9.57 11.61
N GLY A 144 13.53 9.16 11.15
CA GLY A 144 14.57 8.51 11.97
C GLY A 144 14.41 6.98 12.06
N GLN A 145 13.31 6.42 11.58
CA GLN A 145 13.03 5.00 11.54
C GLN A 145 13.16 4.32 12.92
N TYR A 146 13.29 2.99 12.95
CA TYR A 146 13.53 2.25 14.19
C TYR A 146 14.83 2.71 14.89
N GLU A 147 15.89 3.01 14.14
CA GLU A 147 17.18 3.45 14.65
C GLU A 147 17.10 4.77 15.44
N GLY A 148 16.20 5.64 15.05
CA GLY A 148 15.95 6.91 15.76
C GLY A 148 14.92 6.82 16.89
N LEU A 149 14.24 5.68 17.03
CA LEU A 149 13.11 5.55 17.95
C LEU A 149 13.55 5.66 19.43
N GLN A 150 14.68 5.06 19.79
CA GLN A 150 15.24 5.14 21.14
C GLN A 150 15.50 6.59 21.55
N ALA A 151 16.21 7.36 20.72
CA ALA A 151 16.49 8.76 20.99
C ALA A 151 15.20 9.58 21.14
N ARG A 152 14.22 9.32 20.26
CA ARG A 152 12.91 9.96 20.27
C ARG A 152 12.13 9.71 21.55
N MET A 153 12.19 8.49 22.11
CA MET A 153 11.47 8.08 23.31
C MET A 153 12.23 8.38 24.63
N SER A 154 13.56 8.59 24.56
CA SER A 154 14.38 8.86 25.74
C SER A 154 14.48 10.35 26.10
N ASP A 155 14.05 11.23 25.20
CA ASP A 155 14.20 12.69 25.33
C ASP A 155 13.02 13.28 26.14
N GLY A 156 12.91 12.89 27.41
CA GLY A 156 11.77 13.15 28.33
C GLY A 156 11.36 14.60 28.57
N GLN A 157 11.72 15.55 27.68
CA GLN A 157 11.45 16.98 27.85
C GLN A 157 10.53 17.60 26.78
N THR A 158 9.77 16.81 26.02
CA THR A 158 9.20 17.34 24.77
C THR A 158 7.67 17.33 24.71
N GLU A 159 6.98 17.59 25.80
CA GLU A 159 5.52 17.83 25.78
C GLU A 159 5.08 19.00 24.86
N HIS A 160 6.01 19.81 24.37
CA HIS A 160 5.76 20.99 23.53
C HIS A 160 6.31 20.90 22.12
N LEU A 161 6.96 19.78 21.72
CA LEU A 161 7.56 19.63 20.41
C LEU A 161 6.89 18.48 19.67
N ASP A 162 6.44 18.72 18.46
CA ASP A 162 6.09 17.75 17.42
C ASP A 162 5.29 16.51 17.89
N SER A 163 3.97 16.53 17.74
CA SER A 163 3.04 15.45 18.12
C SER A 163 3.43 14.08 17.52
N THR A 164 4.22 14.05 16.41
CA THR A 164 4.69 12.82 15.79
C THR A 164 5.69 12.04 16.63
N ARG A 165 6.26 12.65 17.66
CA ARG A 165 7.24 12.00 18.54
C ARG A 165 6.64 11.01 19.50
N TYR A 166 5.40 11.25 19.97
CA TYR A 166 4.77 10.41 20.97
C TYR A 166 3.77 9.44 20.36
N PRO A 167 3.75 8.20 20.84
CA PRO A 167 2.69 7.27 20.47
C PRO A 167 1.33 7.79 20.97
N ASP A 168 0.27 7.45 20.25
CA ASP A 168 -1.10 7.76 20.67
C ASP A 168 -1.52 6.86 21.82
N PHE A 169 -1.07 5.59 21.80
CA PHE A 169 -1.32 4.62 22.87
C PHE A 169 -0.04 3.87 23.24
N GLY A 170 -0.01 3.35 24.48
CA GLY A 170 1.05 2.50 25.00
C GLY A 170 2.22 3.25 25.61
N PRO A 171 3.35 2.54 25.83
CA PRO A 171 4.48 3.08 26.54
C PRO A 171 5.15 4.24 25.79
N LYS A 172 5.47 5.31 26.53
CA LYS A 172 6.14 6.51 26.01
C LYS A 172 7.65 6.53 26.25
N GLU A 173 8.15 5.58 27.04
CA GLU A 173 9.56 5.48 27.40
C GLU A 173 10.19 4.24 26.81
N TRP A 174 11.42 4.36 26.30
CA TRP A 174 12.18 3.26 25.75
C TRP A 174 12.45 2.19 26.80
N ASN A 175 12.22 0.94 26.47
CA ASN A 175 12.45 -0.23 27.30
C ASN A 175 12.85 -1.44 26.46
N GLU A 176 13.16 -2.57 27.12
CA GLU A 176 13.60 -3.79 26.44
C GLU A 176 12.55 -4.38 25.48
N ARG A 177 11.26 -4.30 25.83
CA ARG A 177 10.16 -4.73 24.94
C ARG A 177 10.18 -3.92 23.65
N ILE A 178 10.24 -2.59 23.75
CA ILE A 178 10.28 -1.70 22.58
C ILE A 178 11.55 -1.87 21.77
N SER A 179 12.69 -2.19 22.43
CA SER A 179 13.92 -2.48 21.70
C SER A 179 13.79 -3.73 20.81
N LYS A 180 13.04 -4.75 21.26
CA LYS A 180 12.76 -5.93 20.46
C LYS A 180 11.71 -5.65 19.36
N THR A 181 10.65 -4.96 19.69
CA THR A 181 9.45 -4.85 18.83
C THR A 181 9.41 -3.59 17.97
N GLY A 182 10.05 -2.51 18.40
CA GLY A 182 9.82 -1.17 17.86
C GLY A 182 8.43 -0.64 18.19
N ALA A 183 7.90 0.19 17.30
CA ALA A 183 6.57 0.80 17.37
C ALA A 183 5.76 0.44 16.12
N ILE A 184 4.45 0.52 16.21
CA ILE A 184 3.53 0.15 15.14
C ILE A 184 2.73 1.38 14.69
N THR A 185 2.56 1.57 13.37
CA THR A 185 1.61 2.54 12.83
C THR A 185 0.33 1.84 12.40
N ILE A 186 -0.80 2.21 12.99
CA ILE A 186 -2.12 1.65 12.70
C ILE A 186 -3.00 2.79 12.19
N GLY A 187 -3.76 2.58 11.12
CA GLY A 187 -4.53 3.68 10.56
C GLY A 187 -5.58 3.27 9.55
N SER A 188 -6.11 4.26 8.87
CA SER A 188 -7.04 4.07 7.77
C SER A 188 -6.65 4.97 6.60
N ARG A 189 -6.87 4.47 5.40
CA ARG A 189 -6.57 5.18 4.15
C ARG A 189 -7.52 4.76 3.04
N GLY A 190 -7.59 5.58 2.01
CA GLY A 190 -8.22 5.20 0.75
C GLY A 190 -7.48 4.05 0.05
N ILE A 191 -8.16 3.52 -0.94
CA ILE A 191 -7.60 2.46 -1.78
C ILE A 191 -6.36 2.99 -2.50
N LEU A 192 -5.29 2.20 -2.46
CA LEU A 192 -4.07 2.45 -3.21
C LEU A 192 -3.88 1.30 -4.19
N VAL A 193 -3.77 1.62 -5.46
CA VAL A 193 -3.47 0.64 -6.50
C VAL A 193 -2.02 0.85 -6.97
N ALA A 194 -1.19 -0.17 -6.79
CA ALA A 194 0.15 -0.22 -7.37
C ALA A 194 0.02 -0.67 -8.82
N TYR A 195 0.39 0.22 -9.74
CA TYR A 195 0.10 0.10 -11.15
C TYR A 195 1.30 0.49 -12.01
N ASN A 196 1.76 -0.43 -12.83
CA ASN A 196 2.91 -0.25 -13.70
C ASN A 196 2.47 -0.24 -15.17
N VAL A 197 2.93 0.74 -15.95
CA VAL A 197 2.73 0.76 -17.40
C VAL A 197 4.00 0.33 -18.10
N ASN A 198 3.90 -0.69 -18.94
CA ASN A 198 5.01 -1.28 -19.67
C ASN A 198 5.41 -0.38 -20.85
N ILE A 199 6.71 -0.11 -20.97
CA ILE A 199 7.31 0.70 -22.03
C ILE A 199 8.24 -0.22 -22.83
N ASP A 200 7.99 -0.36 -24.12
CA ASP A 200 8.72 -1.27 -25.01
C ASP A 200 10.14 -0.73 -25.33
N GLU A 201 10.88 -0.49 -24.28
CA GLU A 201 12.29 -0.09 -24.33
C GLU A 201 12.96 -0.48 -23.00
N LYS A 202 14.13 -1.13 -23.08
CA LYS A 202 14.87 -1.57 -21.90
C LYS A 202 15.48 -0.40 -21.12
N ASP A 203 15.96 0.63 -21.80
CA ASP A 203 16.49 1.81 -21.12
C ASP A 203 15.38 2.61 -20.42
N ALA A 204 15.49 2.74 -19.12
CA ALA A 204 14.52 3.45 -18.30
C ALA A 204 14.54 4.99 -18.45
N SER A 205 15.30 5.57 -19.38
CA SER A 205 15.38 7.02 -19.53
C SER A 205 14.02 7.64 -19.86
N VAL A 206 13.28 7.02 -20.80
CA VAL A 206 11.95 7.48 -21.19
C VAL A 206 10.92 7.21 -20.10
N SER A 207 10.90 6.02 -19.50
CA SER A 207 9.99 5.69 -18.40
C SER A 207 10.23 6.59 -17.17
N LYS A 208 11.49 6.94 -16.84
CA LYS A 208 11.82 7.92 -15.79
C LYS A 208 11.29 9.32 -16.12
N LYS A 209 11.38 9.72 -17.38
CA LYS A 209 10.84 11.00 -17.84
C LYS A 209 9.33 11.04 -17.72
N ILE A 210 8.64 10.00 -18.23
CA ILE A 210 7.18 9.86 -18.14
C ILE A 210 6.75 9.85 -16.66
N GLY A 211 7.36 9.01 -15.81
CA GLY A 211 7.06 8.94 -14.38
C GLY A 211 7.21 10.30 -13.67
N SER A 212 8.19 11.12 -14.08
CA SER A 212 8.34 12.47 -13.56
C SER A 212 7.29 13.47 -14.04
N ILE A 213 6.69 13.23 -15.21
CA ILE A 213 5.62 14.04 -15.78
C ILE A 213 4.27 13.68 -15.16
N VAL A 214 3.96 12.39 -15.04
CA VAL A 214 2.65 11.93 -14.57
C VAL A 214 2.49 12.08 -13.05
N ARG A 215 3.53 11.89 -12.24
CA ARG A 215 3.42 11.97 -10.78
C ARG A 215 2.98 13.36 -10.29
N SER A 216 2.09 13.43 -9.32
CA SER A 216 1.52 14.68 -8.78
C SER A 216 2.58 15.70 -8.32
N SER A 217 3.70 15.23 -7.75
CA SER A 217 4.81 16.11 -7.31
C SER A 217 5.56 16.76 -8.48
N GLY A 218 5.34 16.27 -9.70
CA GLY A 218 5.95 16.79 -10.92
C GLY A 218 7.48 16.73 -10.93
N ARG A 219 8.09 17.68 -11.63
CA ARG A 219 9.55 17.76 -11.84
C ARG A 219 10.12 19.15 -11.64
N LEU A 220 11.41 19.20 -11.32
CA LEU A 220 12.17 20.45 -11.33
C LEU A 220 12.72 20.70 -12.74
N ILE A 221 12.43 21.87 -13.29
CA ILE A 221 13.03 22.36 -14.53
C ILE A 221 13.90 23.60 -14.22
N LYS A 222 14.88 23.88 -15.07
CA LYS A 222 15.59 25.14 -15.04
C LYS A 222 14.98 26.07 -16.08
N ASN A 223 14.65 27.29 -15.68
CA ASN A 223 14.28 28.35 -16.62
C ASN A 223 15.47 28.85 -17.40
N ILE A 224 15.25 29.80 -18.29
CA ILE A 224 16.30 30.40 -19.15
C ILE A 224 17.42 31.07 -18.32
N ASP A 225 17.09 31.58 -17.12
CA ASP A 225 18.05 32.22 -16.19
C ASP A 225 18.75 31.19 -15.26
N GLY A 226 18.52 29.89 -15.47
CA GLY A 226 19.10 28.82 -14.66
C GLY A 226 18.41 28.58 -13.30
N ARG A 227 17.34 29.33 -12.99
CA ARG A 227 16.56 29.13 -11.76
C ARG A 227 15.73 27.86 -11.81
N LYS A 228 15.78 27.07 -10.73
CA LYS A 228 14.96 25.86 -10.61
C LYS A 228 13.50 26.24 -10.33
N MET A 229 12.61 25.71 -11.15
CA MET A 229 11.16 25.84 -10.98
C MET A 229 10.54 24.43 -10.88
N ARG A 230 9.57 24.27 -10.00
CA ARG A 230 8.78 23.05 -9.93
C ARG A 230 7.57 23.17 -10.86
N VAL A 231 7.47 22.25 -11.81
CA VAL A 231 6.28 22.09 -12.65
C VAL A 231 5.45 20.98 -12.04
N PRO A 232 4.18 21.24 -11.69
CA PRO A 232 3.25 20.20 -11.21
C PRO A 232 3.17 19.03 -12.20
N GLY A 233 2.84 17.87 -11.71
CA GLY A 233 2.62 16.71 -12.55
C GLY A 233 1.24 16.72 -13.23
N MET A 234 1.09 15.82 -14.16
CA MET A 234 -0.08 15.71 -15.03
C MET A 234 -1.28 15.08 -14.31
N LEU A 235 -1.02 14.13 -13.40
CA LEU A 235 -2.05 13.35 -12.73
C LEU A 235 -2.15 13.72 -11.24
N THR A 236 -3.36 13.62 -10.70
CA THR A 236 -3.67 13.93 -9.31
C THR A 236 -3.49 12.69 -8.43
N LEU A 237 -2.89 12.85 -7.25
CA LEU A 237 -2.68 11.80 -6.25
C LEU A 237 -1.94 10.55 -6.78
N VAL A 238 -1.03 10.75 -7.73
CA VAL A 238 -0.16 9.73 -8.30
C VAL A 238 1.27 9.93 -7.81
N GLN A 239 1.87 8.88 -7.28
CA GLN A 239 3.31 8.76 -7.16
C GLN A 239 3.81 7.99 -8.38
N GLY A 240 4.96 8.37 -8.94
CA GLY A 240 5.46 7.72 -10.16
C GLY A 240 6.95 7.84 -10.32
N MET A 241 7.55 6.78 -10.86
CA MET A 241 8.96 6.68 -11.22
C MET A 241 9.14 5.76 -12.42
N GLY A 242 10.27 5.83 -13.08
CA GLY A 242 10.65 4.87 -14.12
C GLY A 242 11.63 3.84 -13.57
N VAL A 243 11.43 2.58 -13.92
CA VAL A 243 12.29 1.45 -13.52
C VAL A 243 12.58 0.56 -14.73
N THR A 244 13.69 -0.16 -14.71
CA THR A 244 14.00 -1.21 -15.69
C THR A 244 13.48 -2.54 -15.18
N LEU A 245 12.82 -3.31 -16.05
CA LEU A 245 12.39 -4.67 -15.77
C LEU A 245 13.31 -5.64 -16.55
N GLU A 246 14.44 -5.97 -15.93
CA GLU A 246 15.51 -6.75 -16.56
C GLU A 246 15.05 -8.11 -17.09
N SER A 247 14.17 -8.80 -16.34
CA SER A 247 13.64 -10.12 -16.69
C SER A 247 12.88 -10.16 -18.01
N HIS A 248 12.28 -9.02 -18.42
CA HIS A 248 11.46 -8.91 -19.63
C HIS A 248 12.11 -8.03 -20.70
N GLY A 249 13.27 -7.43 -20.43
CA GLY A 249 13.97 -6.58 -21.39
C GLY A 249 13.24 -5.27 -21.74
N ILE A 250 12.37 -4.80 -20.85
CA ILE A 250 11.56 -3.57 -20.98
C ILE A 250 11.82 -2.63 -19.80
N SER A 251 11.25 -1.44 -19.86
CA SER A 251 11.13 -0.57 -18.68
C SER A 251 9.66 -0.34 -18.31
N GLN A 252 9.41 0.15 -17.11
CA GLN A 252 8.07 0.44 -16.61
C GLN A 252 7.98 1.84 -16.04
N VAL A 253 6.81 2.48 -16.22
CA VAL A 253 6.39 3.60 -15.40
C VAL A 253 5.67 3.01 -14.19
N SER A 254 6.37 2.87 -13.07
CA SER A 254 5.83 2.34 -11.82
C SER A 254 5.11 3.45 -11.06
N MET A 255 3.86 3.21 -10.70
CA MET A 255 2.98 4.20 -10.08
C MET A 255 2.24 3.61 -8.87
N ASN A 256 2.00 4.49 -7.89
CA ASN A 256 0.98 4.27 -6.87
C ASN A 256 -0.17 5.26 -7.11
N LEU A 257 -1.31 4.74 -7.53
CA LEU A 257 -2.57 5.49 -7.65
C LEU A 257 -3.20 5.55 -6.26
N ARG A 258 -3.09 6.70 -5.60
CA ARG A 258 -3.49 6.87 -4.19
C ARG A 258 -4.98 7.09 -4.00
N ASP A 259 -5.69 7.32 -5.09
CA ASP A 259 -7.14 7.51 -5.13
C ASP A 259 -7.60 7.22 -6.56
N VAL A 260 -8.09 6.01 -6.78
CA VAL A 260 -8.50 5.54 -8.11
C VAL A 260 -9.82 6.15 -8.60
N GLU A 261 -10.58 6.79 -7.71
CA GLU A 261 -11.77 7.57 -8.11
C GLU A 261 -11.35 8.90 -8.75
N LYS A 262 -10.28 9.53 -8.24
CA LYS A 262 -9.74 10.78 -8.78
C LYS A 262 -8.76 10.59 -9.95
N CYS A 263 -8.06 9.47 -9.96
CA CYS A 263 -7.18 9.09 -11.06
C CYS A 263 -7.36 7.61 -11.37
N PRO A 264 -8.36 7.26 -12.20
CA PRO A 264 -8.60 5.89 -12.64
C PRO A 264 -7.42 5.29 -13.42
N MET A 265 -7.33 3.96 -13.42
CA MET A 265 -6.21 3.25 -14.08
C MET A 265 -6.13 3.55 -15.58
N HIS A 266 -7.26 3.61 -16.29
CA HIS A 266 -7.28 3.94 -17.71
C HIS A 266 -6.74 5.35 -17.99
N VAL A 267 -7.00 6.33 -17.11
CA VAL A 267 -6.45 7.69 -17.24
C VAL A 267 -4.92 7.67 -17.10
N ALA A 268 -4.39 6.92 -16.13
CA ALA A 268 -2.97 6.78 -15.93
C ALA A 268 -2.30 6.03 -17.11
N TYR A 269 -2.94 4.97 -17.62
CA TYR A 269 -2.46 4.20 -18.76
C TYR A 269 -2.41 5.02 -20.03
N GLU A 270 -3.51 5.66 -20.42
CA GLU A 270 -3.59 6.47 -21.65
C GLU A 270 -2.65 7.68 -21.61
N ALA A 271 -2.44 8.29 -20.42
CA ALA A 271 -1.44 9.34 -20.25
C ALA A 271 -0.01 8.82 -20.51
N CYS A 272 0.36 7.68 -19.93
CA CYS A 272 1.66 7.07 -20.17
C CYS A 272 1.86 6.64 -21.62
N LYS A 273 0.83 6.04 -22.23
CA LYS A 273 0.81 5.59 -23.63
C LYS A 273 1.00 6.76 -24.60
N THR A 274 0.30 7.86 -24.37
CA THR A 274 0.44 9.09 -25.17
C THR A 274 1.85 9.65 -25.06
N LEU A 275 2.38 9.77 -23.84
CA LEU A 275 3.74 10.27 -23.61
C LEU A 275 4.82 9.35 -24.17
N ALA A 276 4.63 8.03 -24.17
CA ALA A 276 5.55 7.09 -24.81
C ALA A 276 5.53 7.27 -26.33
N SER A 277 4.33 7.41 -26.92
CA SER A 277 4.15 7.67 -28.35
C SER A 277 4.84 8.95 -28.83
N ASP A 278 4.86 10.03 -28.01
CA ASP A 278 5.61 11.26 -28.29
C ASP A 278 7.12 11.01 -28.40
N HIS A 279 7.62 9.90 -27.86
CA HIS A 279 9.00 9.46 -27.98
C HIS A 279 9.21 8.37 -29.05
N GLY A 280 8.16 8.02 -29.83
CA GLY A 280 8.21 6.94 -30.82
C GLY A 280 8.26 5.55 -30.23
N ILE A 281 7.90 5.38 -28.94
CA ILE A 281 7.93 4.12 -28.20
C ILE A 281 6.50 3.68 -27.88
N GLN A 282 6.26 2.36 -27.86
CA GLN A 282 4.96 1.82 -27.52
C GLN A 282 4.83 1.54 -26.01
N ALA A 283 3.60 1.62 -25.50
CA ALA A 283 3.21 1.12 -24.19
C ALA A 283 2.19 -0.03 -24.43
N PRO A 284 2.66 -1.28 -24.59
CA PRO A 284 1.82 -2.38 -25.08
C PRO A 284 0.84 -2.91 -24.03
N GLY A 285 1.05 -2.61 -22.76
CA GLY A 285 0.20 -3.07 -21.67
C GLY A 285 0.61 -2.52 -20.34
N SER A 286 0.07 -3.12 -19.30
CA SER A 286 0.28 -2.70 -17.92
C SER A 286 0.23 -3.89 -16.97
N GLU A 287 0.65 -3.66 -15.73
CA GLU A 287 0.68 -4.66 -14.67
C GLU A 287 0.08 -4.08 -13.39
N LEU A 288 -0.77 -4.85 -12.75
CA LEU A 288 -1.23 -4.59 -11.38
C LEU A 288 -0.34 -5.35 -10.40
N VAL A 289 0.26 -4.64 -9.47
CA VAL A 289 1.02 -5.26 -8.37
C VAL A 289 0.08 -5.45 -7.18
N GLY A 290 -0.10 -6.71 -6.76
CA GLY A 290 -1.07 -7.07 -5.72
C GLY A 290 -2.51 -7.09 -6.22
N LEU A 291 -3.44 -6.65 -5.39
CA LEU A 291 -4.87 -6.75 -5.61
C LEU A 291 -5.48 -5.41 -6.02
N VAL A 292 -6.65 -5.48 -6.68
CA VAL A 292 -7.38 -4.30 -7.16
C VAL A 292 -8.85 -4.38 -6.74
N PRO A 293 -9.49 -3.27 -6.32
CA PRO A 293 -10.91 -3.28 -6.04
C PRO A 293 -11.74 -3.38 -7.33
N LEU A 294 -12.86 -4.08 -7.24
CA LEU A 294 -13.79 -4.27 -8.38
C LEU A 294 -14.19 -2.94 -9.01
N GLN A 295 -14.49 -1.93 -8.21
CA GLN A 295 -14.92 -0.62 -8.72
C GLN A 295 -13.88 0.03 -9.65
N ALA A 296 -12.58 -0.11 -9.35
CA ALA A 296 -11.52 0.42 -10.22
C ALA A 296 -11.45 -0.30 -11.58
N MET A 297 -11.72 -1.62 -11.58
CA MET A 297 -11.84 -2.41 -12.82
C MET A 297 -13.08 -2.00 -13.61
N LEU A 298 -14.24 -1.86 -12.96
CA LEU A 298 -15.49 -1.47 -13.62
C LEU A 298 -15.39 -0.09 -14.25
N GLU A 299 -14.74 0.86 -13.58
CA GLU A 299 -14.56 2.21 -14.14
C GLU A 299 -13.68 2.22 -15.38
N SER A 300 -12.57 1.48 -15.35
CA SER A 300 -11.73 1.29 -16.54
C SER A 300 -12.46 0.49 -17.63
N GLY A 301 -13.27 -0.47 -17.25
CA GLY A 301 -14.10 -1.24 -18.18
C GLY A 301 -15.12 -0.39 -18.92
N ARG A 302 -15.78 0.53 -18.24
CA ARG A 302 -16.72 1.49 -18.90
C ARG A 302 -16.03 2.38 -19.92
N TRP A 303 -14.76 2.67 -19.74
CA TRP A 303 -13.98 3.44 -20.71
C TRP A 303 -13.68 2.66 -21.99
N TYR A 304 -13.38 1.36 -21.87
CA TYR A 304 -12.98 0.52 -23.01
C TYR A 304 -14.12 -0.30 -23.63
N ALA A 305 -15.20 -0.53 -22.89
CA ALA A 305 -16.33 -1.31 -23.38
C ALA A 305 -17.14 -0.56 -24.44
N PRO A 306 -17.82 -1.28 -25.35
CA PRO A 306 -18.81 -0.71 -26.23
C PRO A 306 -19.95 -0.03 -25.44
N GLU A 307 -20.61 0.95 -26.06
CA GLU A 307 -21.74 1.66 -25.45
C GLU A 307 -22.87 0.67 -25.09
N GLY A 308 -23.43 0.81 -23.87
CA GLY A 308 -24.54 0.00 -23.38
C GLY A 308 -24.14 -1.25 -22.60
N VAL A 309 -22.86 -1.60 -22.52
CA VAL A 309 -22.37 -2.70 -21.65
C VAL A 309 -22.50 -2.28 -20.19
N SER A 310 -23.15 -3.14 -19.36
CA SER A 310 -23.38 -2.88 -17.95
C SER A 310 -23.12 -4.11 -17.05
N ASP A 311 -22.87 -5.28 -17.63
CA ASP A 311 -22.51 -6.48 -16.89
C ASP A 311 -21.10 -6.37 -16.33
N ASP A 312 -20.93 -6.67 -15.04
CA ASP A 312 -19.65 -6.51 -14.35
C ASP A 312 -18.54 -7.39 -14.94
N ALA A 313 -18.85 -8.62 -15.36
CA ALA A 313 -17.86 -9.53 -15.93
C ALA A 313 -17.41 -9.06 -17.32
N GLU A 314 -18.34 -8.53 -18.13
CA GLU A 314 -18.03 -7.94 -19.43
C GLU A 314 -17.20 -6.66 -19.29
N LEU A 315 -17.52 -5.81 -18.31
CA LEU A 315 -16.73 -4.61 -18.01
C LEU A 315 -15.33 -4.95 -17.51
N VAL A 316 -15.20 -5.93 -16.61
CA VAL A 316 -13.89 -6.41 -16.15
C VAL A 316 -13.06 -6.96 -17.31
N LYS A 317 -13.68 -7.73 -18.21
CA LYS A 317 -13.01 -8.23 -19.42
C LYS A 317 -12.52 -7.08 -20.30
N ALA A 318 -13.35 -6.08 -20.53
CA ALA A 318 -12.98 -4.89 -21.31
C ALA A 318 -11.83 -4.10 -20.65
N ALA A 319 -11.81 -4.03 -19.31
CA ALA A 319 -10.70 -3.42 -18.58
C ALA A 319 -9.39 -4.20 -18.76
N ILE A 320 -9.43 -5.53 -18.63
CA ILE A 320 -8.24 -6.40 -18.80
C ILE A 320 -7.65 -6.22 -20.21
N GLU A 321 -8.50 -6.27 -21.24
CA GLU A 321 -8.08 -6.11 -22.62
C GLU A 321 -7.57 -4.68 -22.91
N GLY A 322 -8.32 -3.65 -22.48
CA GLY A 322 -8.02 -2.25 -22.75
C GLY A 322 -6.77 -1.75 -22.07
N LEU A 323 -6.53 -2.18 -20.84
CA LEU A 323 -5.31 -1.87 -20.07
C LEU A 323 -4.12 -2.79 -20.42
N GLY A 324 -4.35 -3.87 -21.17
CA GLY A 324 -3.34 -4.86 -21.48
C GLY A 324 -2.77 -5.54 -20.23
N LEU A 325 -3.62 -5.89 -19.27
CA LEU A 325 -3.20 -6.45 -17.97
C LEU A 325 -2.58 -7.85 -18.07
N SER A 326 -2.82 -8.56 -19.17
CA SER A 326 -2.26 -9.89 -19.44
C SER A 326 -1.07 -9.86 -20.42
N GLN A 327 -0.40 -8.71 -20.57
CA GLN A 327 0.69 -8.57 -21.54
C GLN A 327 1.99 -9.27 -21.10
N LEU A 328 2.30 -9.27 -19.82
CA LEU A 328 3.44 -9.99 -19.25
C LEU A 328 3.02 -11.36 -18.73
N ASP A 329 2.07 -11.38 -17.81
CA ASP A 329 1.53 -12.59 -17.20
C ASP A 329 0.00 -12.57 -17.25
N GLU A 330 -0.64 -13.75 -17.21
CA GLU A 330 -2.09 -13.87 -17.22
C GLU A 330 -2.73 -13.18 -16.01
N PHE A 331 -3.67 -12.26 -16.26
CA PHE A 331 -4.44 -11.61 -15.19
C PHE A 331 -5.67 -12.45 -14.82
N ILE A 332 -5.61 -13.14 -13.69
CA ILE A 332 -6.68 -14.00 -13.18
C ILE A 332 -7.63 -13.15 -12.31
N ALA A 333 -8.74 -12.70 -12.89
CA ALA A 333 -9.66 -11.76 -12.25
C ALA A 333 -10.18 -12.23 -10.88
N ASN A 334 -10.53 -13.53 -10.74
CA ASN A 334 -11.02 -14.11 -9.49
C ASN A 334 -9.98 -14.20 -8.36
N GLU A 335 -8.71 -13.93 -8.67
CA GLU A 335 -7.61 -13.94 -7.71
C GLU A 335 -7.07 -12.53 -7.46
N ARG A 336 -7.25 -11.63 -8.43
CA ARG A 336 -6.68 -10.29 -8.39
C ARG A 336 -7.71 -9.21 -8.03
N ILE A 337 -9.01 -9.47 -8.20
CA ILE A 337 -10.07 -8.55 -7.78
C ILE A 337 -10.52 -8.92 -6.36
N ILE A 338 -10.34 -7.98 -5.42
CA ILE A 338 -10.49 -8.22 -3.98
C ILE A 338 -11.86 -8.82 -3.65
N GLU A 339 -12.96 -8.23 -4.15
CA GLU A 339 -14.31 -8.68 -3.83
C GLU A 339 -14.62 -10.07 -4.38
N TRP A 340 -14.04 -10.45 -5.51
CA TRP A 340 -14.18 -11.77 -6.10
C TRP A 340 -13.32 -12.81 -5.38
N ALA A 341 -12.09 -12.43 -5.02
CA ALA A 341 -11.20 -13.28 -4.24
C ALA A 341 -11.78 -13.57 -2.83
N VAL A 342 -12.32 -12.55 -2.15
CA VAL A 342 -13.02 -12.74 -0.86
C VAL A 342 -14.22 -13.67 -1.01
N SER A 343 -15.05 -13.46 -2.05
CA SER A 343 -16.25 -14.30 -2.27
C SER A 343 -15.87 -15.76 -2.52
N LYS A 344 -14.78 -16.02 -3.23
CA LYS A 344 -14.25 -17.39 -3.46
C LYS A 344 -13.74 -18.02 -2.17
N ALA A 345 -13.00 -17.25 -1.35
CA ALA A 345 -12.38 -17.75 -0.12
C ALA A 345 -13.40 -18.00 1.01
N VAL A 346 -14.47 -17.20 1.09
CA VAL A 346 -15.52 -17.34 2.13
C VAL A 346 -16.56 -18.42 1.76
N ALA A 347 -16.66 -18.79 0.47
CA ALA A 347 -17.56 -19.86 0.01
C ALA A 347 -16.97 -21.27 0.16
N GLN A 348 -15.70 -21.40 0.49
CA GLN A 348 -15.01 -22.66 0.82
C GLN A 348 -14.99 -22.89 2.34
#